data_3da29a01b3d0067e706b0d23a1482794
#
_entry.id   3da29a01b3d0067e706b0d23a1482794
#
_cell.length_a   1.000
_cell.length_b   1.000
_cell.length_c   1.000
_cell.angle_alpha   90.00
_cell.angle_beta   90.00
_cell.angle_gamma   90.00
#
_symmetry.space_group_name_H-M   'P 1'
#
loop_
_entity.id
_entity.type
_entity.pdbx_description
1 polymer ?
#
loop_
_entity_poly.entity_id
_entity_poly.type
_entity_poly.pdbx_seq_one_letter_code
_entity_poly.pdbx_strand_id
1 'polypeptide(L)'
;DKARIVDFVHNPSTYPRLLEDLLSSTGLTSKFLAEQVFQITPKTFAKYRTEGLPLPARMAELSLKLISLYSLGVEVFSSLESFNRWAHKPEYGVFDMVPVSLYKTVSGIDMVHDALQMIAFGATA
;
A
#
# COMPACT_ATOMS: atom_id res chain seq x y z
N ASP A 1 -8.82 12.47 5.71
CA ASP A 1 -9.66 12.71 6.87
C ASP A 1 -9.63 11.50 7.80
N LYS A 2 -9.17 11.69 9.01
CA LYS A 2 -9.01 10.60 9.99
C LYS A 2 -10.32 9.95 10.37
N ALA A 3 -11.39 10.73 10.55
CA ALA A 3 -12.70 10.18 10.92
C ALA A 3 -13.23 9.27 9.81
N ARG A 4 -13.07 9.66 8.57
CA ARG A 4 -13.47 8.86 7.41
C ARG A 4 -12.70 7.56 7.33
N ILE A 5 -11.38 7.61 7.59
CA ILE A 5 -10.53 6.42 7.59
C ILE A 5 -10.94 5.46 8.70
N VAL A 6 -11.25 5.97 9.89
CA VAL A 6 -11.70 5.14 11.02
C VAL A 6 -12.98 4.39 10.66
N ASP A 7 -13.96 5.04 10.01
CA ASP A 7 -15.18 4.38 9.57
C ASP A 7 -14.88 3.22 8.63
N PHE A 8 -13.96 3.41 7.67
CA PHE A 8 -13.61 2.38 6.72
C PHE A 8 -12.76 1.25 7.32
N VAL A 9 -12.00 1.52 8.38
CA VAL A 9 -11.27 0.47 9.11
C VAL A 9 -12.26 -0.50 9.76
N HIS A 10 -13.38 0.00 10.31
CA HIS A 10 -14.42 -0.87 10.88
C HIS A 10 -15.21 -1.62 9.81
N ASN A 11 -15.40 -1.02 8.64
CA ASN A 11 -16.20 -1.61 7.58
C ASN A 11 -15.58 -1.32 6.21
N PRO A 12 -14.33 -1.79 5.98
CA PRO A 12 -13.57 -1.40 4.80
C PRO A 12 -14.21 -1.85 3.48
N SER A 13 -15.02 -2.90 3.49
CA SER A 13 -15.67 -3.38 2.27
C SER A 13 -16.69 -2.39 1.70
N THR A 14 -17.10 -1.39 2.49
CA THR A 14 -18.03 -0.35 2.04
C THR A 14 -17.34 0.89 1.49
N TYR A 15 -16.03 0.94 1.47
CA TYR A 15 -15.27 2.06 0.90
C TYR A 15 -15.41 2.00 -0.63
N PRO A 16 -16.25 2.87 -1.23
CA PRO A 16 -16.69 2.65 -2.63
C PRO A 16 -15.60 2.83 -3.68
N ARG A 17 -14.53 3.54 -3.36
CA ARG A 17 -13.47 3.82 -4.32
C ARG A 17 -12.10 3.41 -3.83
N LEU A 18 -12.05 2.42 -2.95
CA LEU A 18 -10.80 2.04 -2.30
C LEU A 18 -9.73 1.61 -3.31
N LEU A 19 -10.09 0.78 -4.29
CA LEU A 19 -9.11 0.32 -5.28
C LEU A 19 -8.65 1.44 -6.21
N GLU A 20 -9.53 2.38 -6.56
CA GLU A 20 -9.14 3.54 -7.35
C GLU A 20 -8.19 4.44 -6.56
N ASP A 21 -8.48 4.66 -5.29
CA ASP A 21 -7.60 5.43 -4.43
C ASP A 21 -6.25 4.74 -4.25
N LEU A 22 -6.26 3.42 -4.12
CA LEU A 22 -5.02 2.64 -4.03
C LEU A 22 -4.17 2.82 -5.28
N LEU A 23 -4.76 2.67 -6.46
CA LEU A 23 -4.04 2.82 -7.72
C LEU A 23 -3.45 4.23 -7.87
N SER A 24 -4.26 5.25 -7.60
CA SER A 24 -3.80 6.64 -7.75
C SER A 24 -2.76 7.04 -6.71
N SER A 25 -2.89 6.55 -5.49
CA SER A 25 -1.98 6.89 -4.39
C SER A 25 -0.62 6.22 -4.53
N THR A 26 -0.58 5.03 -5.11
CA THR A 26 0.67 4.26 -5.15
C THR A 26 1.40 4.31 -6.49
N GLY A 27 0.67 4.59 -7.57
CA GLY A 27 1.25 4.49 -8.92
C GLY A 27 1.60 3.07 -9.32
N LEU A 28 1.21 2.07 -8.53
CA LEU A 28 1.43 0.67 -8.87
C LEU A 28 0.42 0.22 -9.91
N THR A 29 0.82 -0.74 -10.76
CA THR A 29 -0.08 -1.24 -11.80
C THR A 29 -1.14 -2.16 -11.22
N SER A 30 -2.27 -2.28 -11.92
CA SER A 30 -3.32 -3.24 -11.56
C SER A 30 -2.77 -4.66 -11.50
N LYS A 31 -1.92 -5.01 -12.46
CA LYS A 31 -1.31 -6.35 -12.52
C LYS A 31 -0.44 -6.61 -11.30
N PHE A 32 0.40 -5.65 -10.92
CA PHE A 32 1.26 -5.79 -9.74
C PHE A 32 0.42 -5.97 -8.47
N LEU A 33 -0.57 -5.10 -8.28
CA LEU A 33 -1.44 -5.18 -7.11
C LEU A 33 -2.18 -6.51 -7.05
N ALA A 34 -2.74 -6.95 -8.18
CA ALA A 34 -3.47 -8.21 -8.22
C ALA A 34 -2.56 -9.39 -7.89
N GLU A 35 -1.46 -9.52 -8.61
CA GLU A 35 -0.63 -10.73 -8.54
C GLU A 35 0.32 -10.73 -7.35
N GLN A 36 0.97 -9.60 -7.07
CA GLN A 36 2.03 -9.54 -6.07
C GLN A 36 1.56 -9.10 -4.68
N VAL A 37 0.44 -8.43 -4.59
CA VAL A 37 -0.08 -7.95 -3.31
C VAL A 37 -1.27 -8.80 -2.86
N PHE A 38 -2.33 -8.83 -3.67
CA PHE A 38 -3.56 -9.53 -3.30
C PHE A 38 -3.55 -11.02 -3.65
N GLN A 39 -2.63 -11.44 -4.50
CA GLN A 39 -2.49 -12.84 -4.92
C GLN A 39 -3.76 -13.37 -5.58
N ILE A 40 -4.32 -12.56 -6.47
CA ILE A 40 -5.48 -12.88 -7.31
C ILE A 40 -5.13 -12.62 -8.76
N THR A 41 -5.99 -13.09 -9.67
CA THR A 41 -5.77 -12.81 -11.09
C THR A 41 -6.13 -11.37 -11.42
N PRO A 42 -5.51 -10.78 -12.47
CA PRO A 42 -5.92 -9.46 -12.94
C PRO A 42 -7.39 -9.40 -13.33
N LYS A 43 -7.95 -10.49 -13.82
CA LYS A 43 -9.37 -10.57 -14.16
C LYS A 43 -10.24 -10.42 -12.92
N THR A 44 -9.91 -11.10 -11.84
CA THR A 44 -10.63 -11.00 -10.57
C THR A 44 -10.51 -9.59 -9.99
N PHE A 45 -9.32 -9.00 -10.06
CA PHE A 45 -9.11 -7.62 -9.63
C PHE A 45 -10.02 -6.66 -10.39
N ALA A 46 -10.10 -6.81 -11.71
CA ALA A 46 -10.94 -5.98 -12.56
C ALA A 46 -12.42 -6.09 -12.18
N LYS A 47 -12.88 -7.28 -11.78
CA LYS A 47 -14.27 -7.47 -11.35
C LYS A 47 -14.59 -6.65 -10.11
N TYR A 48 -13.69 -6.63 -9.12
CA TYR A 48 -13.88 -5.80 -7.94
C TYR A 48 -13.96 -4.32 -8.30
N ARG A 49 -13.16 -3.88 -9.27
CA ARG A 49 -13.16 -2.46 -9.69
C ARG A 49 -14.44 -2.07 -10.43
N THR A 50 -14.90 -2.92 -11.34
CA THR A 50 -15.99 -2.56 -12.28
C THR A 50 -17.37 -2.92 -11.78
N GLU A 51 -17.51 -3.99 -10.99
CA GLU A 51 -18.81 -4.48 -10.56
C GLU A 51 -19.22 -3.99 -9.17
N GLY A 52 -18.36 -3.22 -8.51
CA GLY A 52 -18.68 -2.67 -7.19
C GLY A 52 -18.88 -3.72 -6.11
N LEU A 53 -18.29 -4.90 -6.27
CA LEU A 53 -18.43 -5.96 -5.30
C LEU A 53 -17.71 -5.60 -4.00
N PRO A 54 -18.26 -6.02 -2.84
CA PRO A 54 -17.56 -5.82 -1.57
C PRO A 54 -16.19 -6.51 -1.60
N LEU A 55 -15.17 -5.83 -1.12
CA LEU A 55 -13.82 -6.39 -1.08
C LEU A 55 -13.70 -7.39 0.08
N PRO A 56 -12.96 -8.50 -0.13
CA PRO A 56 -12.56 -9.33 1.00
C PRO A 56 -11.81 -8.48 2.04
N ALA A 57 -11.97 -8.82 3.31
CA ALA A 57 -11.38 -8.06 4.40
C ALA A 57 -9.85 -7.88 4.22
N ARG A 58 -9.16 -8.93 3.78
CA ARG A 58 -7.72 -8.87 3.55
C ARG A 58 -7.35 -7.84 2.49
N MET A 59 -8.08 -7.81 1.37
CA MET A 59 -7.81 -6.82 0.31
C MET A 59 -8.03 -5.40 0.80
N ALA A 60 -9.11 -5.19 1.53
CA ALA A 60 -9.43 -3.86 2.06
C ALA A 60 -8.38 -3.41 3.07
N GLU A 61 -7.95 -4.30 3.96
CA GLU A 61 -6.94 -3.97 4.98
C GLU A 61 -5.59 -3.65 4.36
N LEU A 62 -5.12 -4.48 3.43
CA LEU A 62 -3.86 -4.22 2.72
C LEU A 62 -3.93 -2.90 1.93
N SER A 63 -5.07 -2.63 1.31
CA SER A 63 -5.25 -1.39 0.55
C SER A 63 -5.13 -0.16 1.43
N LEU A 64 -5.79 -0.15 2.58
CA LEU A 64 -5.71 0.98 3.52
C LEU A 64 -4.29 1.15 4.05
N LYS A 65 -3.63 0.05 4.39
CA LYS A 65 -2.24 0.08 4.86
C LYS A 65 -1.31 0.65 3.80
N LEU A 66 -1.48 0.26 2.55
CA LEU A 66 -0.63 0.76 1.45
C LEU A 66 -0.88 2.23 1.15
N ILE A 67 -2.13 2.67 1.18
CA ILE A 67 -2.43 4.09 0.98
C ILE A 67 -1.74 4.92 2.07
N SER A 68 -1.82 4.48 3.32
CA SER A 68 -1.18 5.14 4.45
C SER A 68 0.34 5.14 4.29
N LEU A 69 0.92 3.99 3.90
CA LEU A 69 2.35 3.87 3.67
C LEU A 69 2.83 4.86 2.61
N TYR A 70 2.11 4.95 1.49
CA TYR A 70 2.51 5.83 0.39
C TYR A 70 2.33 7.29 0.74
N SER A 71 1.34 7.63 1.57
CA SER A 71 1.22 8.99 2.08
C SER A 71 2.47 9.41 2.85
N LEU A 72 2.95 8.55 3.72
CA LEU A 72 4.19 8.80 4.46
C LEU A 72 5.40 8.80 3.52
N GLY A 73 5.47 7.85 2.60
CA GLY A 73 6.58 7.74 1.66
C GLY A 73 6.75 8.99 0.80
N VAL A 74 5.65 9.51 0.29
CA VAL A 74 5.67 10.76 -0.50
C VAL A 74 6.13 11.93 0.35
N GLU A 75 5.69 12.00 1.59
CA GLU A 75 6.11 13.05 2.51
C GLU A 75 7.62 12.98 2.77
N VAL A 76 8.15 11.77 3.02
CA VAL A 76 9.56 11.57 3.35
C VAL A 76 10.45 11.84 2.14
N PHE A 77 10.05 11.37 0.96
CA PHE A 77 10.87 11.47 -0.25
C PHE A 77 10.51 12.65 -1.15
N SER A 78 9.49 13.42 -0.79
CA SER A 78 9.01 14.63 -1.48
C SER A 78 8.31 14.37 -2.82
N SER A 79 8.25 13.14 -3.30
CA SER A 79 7.48 12.79 -4.50
C SER A 79 7.18 11.30 -4.53
N LEU A 80 6.12 10.94 -5.24
CA LEU A 80 5.77 9.54 -5.48
C LEU A 80 6.87 8.83 -6.28
N GLU A 81 7.43 9.50 -7.26
CA GLU A 81 8.49 8.93 -8.09
C GLU A 81 9.71 8.56 -7.26
N SER A 82 10.16 9.46 -6.40
CA SER A 82 11.32 9.20 -5.55
C SER A 82 11.06 8.08 -4.56
N PHE A 83 9.87 8.06 -3.95
CA PHE A 83 9.52 6.97 -3.05
C PHE A 83 9.48 5.63 -3.78
N ASN A 84 8.87 5.58 -4.98
CA ASN A 84 8.82 4.34 -5.74
C ASN A 84 10.20 3.86 -6.17
N ARG A 85 11.13 4.74 -6.47
CA ARG A 85 12.51 4.34 -6.74
C ARG A 85 13.13 3.64 -5.53
N TRP A 86 12.94 4.21 -4.34
CA TRP A 86 13.40 3.59 -3.09
C TRP A 86 12.73 2.24 -2.86
N ALA A 87 11.42 2.17 -3.08
CA ALA A 87 10.62 0.98 -2.78
C ALA A 87 10.94 -0.21 -3.69
N HIS A 88 11.58 0.02 -4.83
CA HIS A 88 11.89 -1.04 -5.81
C HIS A 88 13.35 -1.50 -5.75
N LYS A 89 14.10 -1.10 -4.74
CA LYS A 89 15.50 -1.51 -4.55
C LYS A 89 15.69 -2.16 -3.19
N PRO A 90 16.68 -3.06 -3.05
CA PRO A 90 17.01 -3.58 -1.72
C PRO A 90 17.42 -2.43 -0.78
N GLU A 91 16.88 -2.44 0.44
CA GLU A 91 17.11 -1.38 1.41
C GLU A 91 17.58 -1.95 2.72
N TYR A 92 18.61 -1.34 3.30
CA TYR A 92 19.21 -1.79 4.56
C TYR A 92 18.17 -1.85 5.70
N GLY A 93 17.32 -0.82 5.79
CA GLY A 93 16.31 -0.73 6.85
C GLY A 93 15.22 -1.81 6.79
N VAL A 94 15.14 -2.57 5.69
CA VAL A 94 14.20 -3.69 5.55
C VAL A 94 14.95 -4.99 5.27
N PHE A 95 16.08 -5.19 5.94
CA PHE A 95 16.91 -6.39 5.88
C PHE A 95 17.40 -6.71 4.47
N ASP A 96 17.79 -5.66 3.72
CA ASP A 96 18.23 -5.76 2.33
C ASP A 96 17.20 -6.34 1.37
N MET A 97 15.95 -6.40 1.79
CA MET A 97 14.84 -6.82 0.92
C MET A 97 14.32 -5.63 0.12
N VAL A 98 13.73 -5.93 -1.04
CA VAL A 98 13.05 -4.91 -1.83
C VAL A 98 11.71 -4.60 -1.16
N PRO A 99 11.45 -3.35 -0.76
CA PRO A 99 10.23 -3.04 0.00
C PRO A 99 8.93 -3.52 -0.64
N VAL A 100 8.76 -3.36 -1.97
CA VAL A 100 7.53 -3.78 -2.63
C VAL A 100 7.28 -5.30 -2.53
N SER A 101 8.33 -6.10 -2.31
CA SER A 101 8.18 -7.54 -2.14
C SER A 101 7.50 -7.92 -0.82
N LEU A 102 7.38 -6.97 0.09
CA LEU A 102 6.79 -7.18 1.41
C LEU A 102 5.32 -6.77 1.48
N TYR A 103 4.73 -6.26 0.39
CA TYR A 103 3.39 -5.68 0.41
C TYR A 103 2.26 -6.70 0.50
N LYS A 104 2.54 -7.98 0.41
CA LYS A 104 1.51 -9.02 0.43
C LYS A 104 0.99 -9.39 1.82
N THR A 105 1.61 -8.85 2.88
CA THR A 105 1.16 -9.05 4.25
C THR A 105 1.15 -7.74 5.02
N VAL A 106 0.27 -7.65 6.02
CA VAL A 106 0.23 -6.50 6.92
C VAL A 106 1.58 -6.34 7.63
N SER A 107 2.14 -7.44 8.14
CA SER A 107 3.45 -7.39 8.81
C SER A 107 4.55 -6.87 7.90
N GLY A 108 4.54 -7.27 6.63
CA GLY A 108 5.52 -6.78 5.66
C GLY A 108 5.39 -5.30 5.41
N ILE A 109 4.16 -4.81 5.25
CA ILE A 109 3.91 -3.37 5.08
C ILE A 109 4.36 -2.61 6.32
N ASP A 110 4.09 -3.15 7.51
CA ASP A 110 4.52 -2.51 8.76
C ASP A 110 6.05 -2.40 8.86
N MET A 111 6.79 -3.40 8.37
CA MET A 111 8.26 -3.34 8.32
C MET A 111 8.73 -2.17 7.43
N VAL A 112 8.10 -2.00 6.28
CA VAL A 112 8.44 -0.88 5.38
C VAL A 112 8.09 0.46 6.03
N HIS A 113 6.94 0.53 6.69
CA HIS A 113 6.50 1.72 7.41
C HIS A 113 7.52 2.10 8.51
N ASP A 114 7.98 1.13 9.27
CA ASP A 114 8.98 1.36 10.31
C ASP A 114 10.29 1.91 9.73
N ALA A 115 10.72 1.35 8.60
CA ALA A 115 11.92 1.83 7.92
C ALA A 115 11.76 3.29 7.47
N LEU A 116 10.59 3.65 6.95
CA LEU A 116 10.30 5.03 6.55
C LEU A 116 10.32 5.97 7.75
N GLN A 117 9.78 5.56 8.88
CA GLN A 117 9.79 6.37 10.10
C GLN A 117 11.21 6.61 10.59
N MET A 118 12.07 5.61 10.52
CA MET A 118 13.48 5.77 10.88
C MET A 118 14.16 6.80 9.99
N ILE A 119 13.89 6.77 8.69
CA ILE A 119 14.43 7.77 7.77
C ILE A 119 13.88 9.16 8.11
N ALA A 120 12.58 9.26 8.36
CA ALA A 120 11.91 10.52 8.66
C ALA A 120 12.47 11.19 9.92
N PHE A 121 12.81 10.39 10.92
CA PHE A 121 13.33 10.91 12.19
C PHE A 121 14.85 10.96 12.25
N GLY A 122 15.54 10.60 11.14
CA GLY A 122 17.00 10.62 11.10
C GLY A 122 17.66 9.57 11.98
N ALA A 123 16.93 8.50 12.34
CA ALA A 123 17.45 7.47 13.23
C ALA A 123 18.62 6.68 12.63
N THR A 124 18.78 6.77 11.33
CA THR A 124 19.87 6.12 10.61
C THR A 124 21.18 6.92 10.63
N ALA A 125 21.11 8.12 11.12
CA ALA A 125 22.29 9.00 11.17
C ALA A 125 23.33 8.51 12.16
#